data_3304c28360bd711a6481a65383214ce8
#
_entry.id   3304c28360bd711a6481a65383214ce8
#
_cell.length_a   1.000
_cell.length_b   1.000
_cell.length_c   1.000
_cell.angle_alpha   90.00
_cell.angle_beta   90.00
_cell.angle_gamma   90.00
#
_symmetry.space_group_name_H-M   'P 1'
#
loop_
_entity.id
_entity.type
_entity.pdbx_description
1 polymer ?
#
loop_
_entity_poly.entity_id
_entity_poly.type
_entity_poly.pdbx_seq_one_letter_code
_entity_poly.pdbx_strand_id
1 'polypeptide(L)'
;MLQKLERTIYRGEYNSDLYWERVDRNLGWLGNSEKEQKERQEKLRDAVIGIAGTGGIGGAVALRLIRMGVRNLKLADPDQFDITNIQRQMGASLVNVGRNKAEVVAEMAYELTKDVNIDVFPEGITMESAEEFMDGCDVVMDQMDFFQIRNRYALHRAFRKSDRCRFMFKIPTVGHSVFVFTYTKDSMPIEEVYGIPENADITPEVTRRLMERIMPELHEFPGQDMLDHWFVDMERMPIFGACPPLAEGILVERLAHEIMDIPGHIKLPVQPGYAVFDSLTWTAKLVEKAWWAE
;
A
#
# COMPACT_ATOMS: atom_id res chain seq x y z
N MET A 1 0.69 23.78 -21.54
CA MET A 1 0.34 23.92 -20.11
C MET A 1 -0.69 22.85 -19.80
N LEU A 2 -0.29 21.77 -19.12
CA LEU A 2 -1.24 20.81 -18.56
C LEU A 2 -2.03 21.56 -17.48
N GLN A 3 -3.35 21.60 -17.62
CA GLN A 3 -4.23 22.12 -16.59
C GLN A 3 -3.96 21.30 -15.31
N LYS A 4 -3.45 21.95 -14.25
CA LYS A 4 -3.29 21.29 -12.94
C LYS A 4 -4.71 20.87 -12.51
N LEU A 5 -4.96 19.58 -12.43
CA LEU A 5 -6.24 19.05 -11.96
C LEU A 5 -6.49 19.62 -10.55
N GLU A 6 -7.69 20.14 -10.34
CA GLU A 6 -8.10 20.64 -9.03
C GLU A 6 -8.25 19.43 -8.11
N ARG A 7 -7.37 19.33 -7.10
CA ARG A 7 -7.34 18.20 -6.18
C ARG A 7 -8.32 18.40 -5.04
N THR A 8 -9.04 17.37 -4.70
CA THR A 8 -9.91 17.36 -3.51
C THR A 8 -9.05 17.28 -2.25
N ILE A 9 -9.36 18.15 -1.29
CA ILE A 9 -8.66 18.22 -0.01
C ILE A 9 -9.71 18.21 1.10
N TYR A 10 -9.61 17.25 2.00
CA TYR A 10 -10.40 17.21 3.22
C TYR A 10 -9.60 17.77 4.38
N ARG A 11 -10.22 18.60 5.22
CA ARG A 11 -9.65 19.11 6.47
C ARG A 11 -10.70 19.01 7.55
N GLY A 12 -10.49 18.05 8.45
CA GLY A 12 -11.41 17.74 9.54
C GLY A 12 -11.07 18.51 10.82
N GLU A 13 -12.09 18.84 11.59
CA GLU A 13 -11.93 19.45 12.88
C GLU A 13 -11.65 18.40 13.95
N TYR A 14 -10.51 18.53 14.65
CA TYR A 14 -10.11 17.60 15.69
C TYR A 14 -10.95 17.77 16.95
N ASN A 15 -11.57 16.68 17.39
CA ASN A 15 -12.26 16.58 18.66
C ASN A 15 -11.54 15.55 19.54
N SER A 16 -10.87 16.02 20.59
CA SER A 16 -10.07 15.19 21.49
C SER A 16 -10.88 14.10 22.17
N ASP A 17 -12.05 14.43 22.68
CA ASP A 17 -12.86 13.49 23.46
C ASP A 17 -13.37 12.35 22.56
N LEU A 18 -13.92 12.71 21.40
CA LEU A 18 -14.34 11.73 20.40
C LEU A 18 -13.17 10.87 19.92
N TYR A 19 -11.99 11.49 19.71
CA TYR A 19 -10.80 10.74 19.27
C TYR A 19 -10.43 9.65 20.28
N TRP A 20 -10.24 10.02 21.56
CA TRP A 20 -9.80 9.07 22.56
C TRP A 20 -10.86 8.00 22.88
N GLU A 21 -12.15 8.35 22.84
CA GLU A 21 -13.24 7.39 22.98
C GLU A 21 -13.21 6.33 21.86
N ARG A 22 -13.06 6.75 20.60
CA ARG A 22 -13.08 5.82 19.46
C ARG A 22 -11.86 4.91 19.36
N VAL A 23 -10.71 5.29 19.92
CA VAL A 23 -9.48 4.46 19.92
C VAL A 23 -9.25 3.71 21.23
N ASP A 24 -10.11 3.84 22.21
CA ASP A 24 -9.98 3.26 23.55
C ASP A 24 -9.60 1.76 23.51
N ARG A 25 -10.24 1.00 22.63
CA ARG A 25 -10.00 -0.44 22.49
C ARG A 25 -8.64 -0.82 21.92
N ASN A 26 -7.90 0.11 21.34
CA ASN A 26 -6.52 -0.12 20.90
C ASN A 26 -5.54 -0.06 22.08
N LEU A 27 -5.78 0.82 23.06
CA LEU A 27 -4.78 1.31 23.99
C LEU A 27 -4.12 0.20 24.81
N GLY A 28 -4.89 -0.73 25.33
CA GLY A 28 -4.40 -1.79 26.20
C GLY A 28 -3.28 -2.65 25.59
N TRP A 29 -3.20 -2.76 24.29
CA TRP A 29 -2.16 -3.52 23.57
C TRP A 29 -0.95 -2.70 23.16
N LEU A 30 -0.95 -1.40 23.45
CA LEU A 30 0.10 -0.48 23.01
C LEU A 30 1.20 -0.27 24.05
N GLY A 31 1.05 -0.74 25.29
CA GLY A 31 2.08 -0.55 26.31
C GLY A 31 1.64 -1.02 27.69
N ASN A 32 2.61 -1.02 28.62
CA ASN A 32 2.44 -1.49 29.99
C ASN A 32 1.89 -0.40 30.94
N SER A 33 1.78 0.85 30.49
CA SER A 33 1.22 1.97 31.24
C SER A 33 0.36 2.85 30.35
N GLU A 34 -0.62 3.55 30.94
CA GLU A 34 -1.47 4.51 30.20
C GLU A 34 -0.65 5.58 29.47
N LYS A 35 0.45 6.00 30.04
CA LYS A 35 1.36 6.97 29.42
C LYS A 35 1.95 6.41 28.12
N GLU A 36 2.53 5.22 28.16
CA GLU A 36 3.08 4.56 26.96
C GLU A 36 2.03 4.31 25.89
N GLN A 37 0.83 3.87 26.32
CA GLN A 37 -0.30 3.61 25.41
C GLN A 37 -0.71 4.87 24.66
N LYS A 38 -0.85 5.99 25.38
CA LYS A 38 -1.21 7.29 24.79
C LYS A 38 -0.12 7.81 23.87
N GLU A 39 1.14 7.80 24.31
CA GLU A 39 2.27 8.26 23.50
C GLU A 39 2.39 7.49 22.16
N ARG A 40 2.17 6.18 22.16
CA ARG A 40 2.17 5.37 20.94
C ARG A 40 0.96 5.65 20.06
N GLN A 41 -0.24 5.77 20.65
CA GLN A 41 -1.43 6.15 19.89
C GLN A 41 -1.29 7.55 19.26
N GLU A 42 -0.63 8.49 19.94
CA GLU A 42 -0.36 9.83 19.41
C GLU A 42 0.61 9.77 18.22
N LYS A 43 1.65 8.94 18.26
CA LYS A 43 2.51 8.72 17.10
C LYS A 43 1.71 8.26 15.87
N LEU A 44 0.77 7.34 16.07
CA LEU A 44 -0.09 6.86 14.98
C LEU A 44 -1.06 7.94 14.51
N ARG A 45 -1.65 8.73 15.45
CA ARG A 45 -2.55 9.85 15.15
C ARG A 45 -1.89 10.87 14.23
N ASP A 46 -0.65 11.24 14.55
CA ASP A 46 0.05 12.38 13.95
C ASP A 46 0.84 11.97 12.69
N ALA A 47 1.01 10.66 12.46
CA ALA A 47 1.68 10.15 11.26
C ALA A 47 0.94 10.55 9.99
N VAL A 48 1.69 10.96 8.97
CA VAL A 48 1.20 11.20 7.61
C VAL A 48 1.52 9.97 6.75
N ILE A 49 0.47 9.31 6.25
CA ILE A 49 0.61 8.07 5.50
C ILE A 49 0.17 8.26 4.06
N GLY A 50 1.10 8.03 3.12
CA GLY A 50 0.82 8.05 1.69
C GLY A 50 0.39 6.67 1.19
N ILE A 51 -0.68 6.59 0.42
CA ILE A 51 -1.17 5.36 -0.22
C ILE A 51 -1.26 5.59 -1.72
N ALA A 52 -0.31 5.06 -2.47
CA ALA A 52 -0.30 5.08 -3.92
C ALA A 52 -0.96 3.81 -4.44
N GLY A 53 -2.17 3.94 -4.97
CA GLY A 53 -3.08 2.86 -5.34
C GLY A 53 -4.14 2.59 -4.26
N THR A 54 -5.40 2.92 -4.55
CA THR A 54 -6.54 2.78 -3.62
C THR A 54 -7.51 1.66 -4.07
N GLY A 55 -6.97 0.64 -4.72
CA GLY A 55 -7.71 -0.55 -5.13
C GLY A 55 -8.03 -1.50 -3.98
N GLY A 56 -7.86 -2.82 -4.22
CA GLY A 56 -8.30 -3.89 -3.29
C GLY A 56 -7.62 -3.87 -1.92
N ILE A 57 -6.33 -3.52 -1.88
CA ILE A 57 -5.57 -3.45 -0.62
C ILE A 57 -5.54 -2.01 -0.12
N GLY A 58 -5.06 -1.05 -0.94
CA GLY A 58 -4.83 0.31 -0.47
C GLY A 58 -6.10 1.03 -0.01
N GLY A 59 -7.24 0.83 -0.70
CA GLY A 59 -8.53 1.40 -0.27
C GLY A 59 -8.99 0.86 1.09
N ALA A 60 -8.87 -0.45 1.31
CA ALA A 60 -9.22 -1.08 2.58
C ALA A 60 -8.29 -0.61 3.71
N VAL A 61 -6.97 -0.54 3.44
CA VAL A 61 -5.96 -0.03 4.37
C VAL A 61 -6.27 1.41 4.79
N ALA A 62 -6.61 2.30 3.84
CA ALA A 62 -6.98 3.68 4.16
C ALA A 62 -8.10 3.75 5.20
N LEU A 63 -9.19 3.01 4.97
CA LEU A 63 -10.34 2.96 5.88
C LEU A 63 -9.97 2.36 7.25
N ARG A 64 -9.12 1.33 7.27
CA ARG A 64 -8.67 0.67 8.51
C ARG A 64 -7.79 1.60 9.33
N LEU A 65 -6.87 2.31 8.72
CA LEU A 65 -5.98 3.25 9.40
C LEU A 65 -6.77 4.38 10.09
N ILE A 66 -7.79 4.94 9.43
CA ILE A 66 -8.66 5.94 10.05
C ILE A 66 -9.36 5.34 11.28
N ARG A 67 -9.89 4.11 11.19
CA ARG A 67 -10.51 3.41 12.33
C ARG A 67 -9.54 3.20 13.49
N MET A 68 -8.26 2.97 13.22
CA MET A 68 -7.19 2.82 14.22
C MET A 68 -6.70 4.15 14.80
N GLY A 69 -7.13 5.28 14.27
CA GLY A 69 -6.79 6.59 14.79
C GLY A 69 -5.80 7.42 13.98
N VAL A 70 -5.39 6.97 12.79
CA VAL A 70 -4.65 7.83 11.86
C VAL A 70 -5.52 9.00 11.44
N ARG A 71 -4.95 10.20 11.37
CA ARG A 71 -5.69 11.40 10.97
C ARG A 71 -5.21 12.02 9.66
N ASN A 72 -4.03 11.64 9.16
CA ASN A 72 -3.46 12.31 8.00
C ASN A 72 -3.13 11.28 6.90
N LEU A 73 -3.82 11.37 5.78
CA LEU A 73 -3.62 10.50 4.61
C LEU A 73 -3.32 11.33 3.35
N LYS A 74 -2.54 10.75 2.46
CA LYS A 74 -2.47 11.12 1.05
C LYS A 74 -2.87 9.91 0.21
N LEU A 75 -3.85 10.07 -0.66
CA LEU A 75 -4.41 9.00 -1.48
C LEU A 75 -4.21 9.30 -2.97
N ALA A 76 -3.62 8.38 -3.71
CA ALA A 76 -3.37 8.56 -5.13
C ALA A 76 -3.84 7.33 -5.92
N ASP A 77 -4.69 7.55 -6.93
CA ASP A 77 -5.13 6.49 -7.86
C ASP A 77 -5.75 7.12 -9.12
N PRO A 78 -5.24 6.82 -10.33
CA PRO A 78 -5.79 7.39 -11.56
C PRO A 78 -7.03 6.65 -12.08
N ASP A 79 -7.30 5.45 -11.55
CA ASP A 79 -8.35 4.58 -12.07
C ASP A 79 -9.75 4.97 -11.58
N GLN A 80 -10.74 4.50 -12.32
CA GLN A 80 -12.14 4.49 -11.92
C GLN A 80 -12.55 3.10 -11.45
N PHE A 81 -13.56 3.02 -10.60
CA PHE A 81 -14.15 1.75 -10.23
C PHE A 81 -14.87 1.10 -11.40
N ASP A 82 -14.65 -0.20 -11.57
CA ASP A 82 -15.34 -1.08 -12.51
C ASP A 82 -16.17 -2.11 -11.75
N ILE A 83 -17.18 -2.68 -12.43
CA ILE A 83 -18.07 -3.68 -11.83
C ILE A 83 -17.32 -4.91 -11.32
N THR A 84 -16.21 -5.29 -11.99
CA THR A 84 -15.36 -6.42 -11.58
C THR A 84 -14.56 -6.15 -10.30
N ASN A 85 -14.51 -4.90 -9.85
CA ASN A 85 -13.83 -4.52 -8.62
C ASN A 85 -14.66 -4.82 -7.37
N ILE A 86 -16.00 -4.93 -7.50
CA ILE A 86 -16.93 -5.12 -6.38
C ILE A 86 -16.57 -6.35 -5.53
N GLN A 87 -16.02 -7.37 -6.14
CA GLN A 87 -15.68 -8.61 -5.45
C GLN A 87 -14.52 -8.47 -4.44
N ARG A 88 -13.72 -7.37 -4.46
CA ARG A 88 -12.53 -7.21 -3.59
C ARG A 88 -12.16 -5.79 -3.19
N GLN A 89 -12.69 -4.75 -3.82
CA GLN A 89 -12.33 -3.35 -3.53
C GLN A 89 -13.42 -2.68 -2.70
N MET A 90 -13.09 -2.24 -1.50
CA MET A 90 -14.04 -1.72 -0.52
C MET A 90 -14.82 -0.49 -1.00
N GLY A 91 -14.24 0.36 -1.85
CA GLY A 91 -14.91 1.51 -2.42
C GLY A 91 -15.83 1.17 -3.61
N ALA A 92 -15.70 -0.05 -4.17
CA ALA A 92 -16.47 -0.46 -5.34
C ALA A 92 -17.90 -0.85 -4.95
N SER A 93 -18.86 -0.23 -5.60
CA SER A 93 -20.29 -0.54 -5.50
C SER A 93 -20.99 -0.10 -6.77
N LEU A 94 -22.23 -0.52 -6.98
CA LEU A 94 -22.98 -0.13 -8.18
C LEU A 94 -23.13 1.39 -8.33
N VAL A 95 -23.14 2.14 -7.21
CA VAL A 95 -23.24 3.61 -7.26
C VAL A 95 -21.88 4.30 -7.48
N ASN A 96 -20.79 3.59 -7.29
CA ASN A 96 -19.43 4.13 -7.44
C ASN A 96 -18.74 3.72 -8.75
N VAL A 97 -19.32 2.81 -9.53
CA VAL A 97 -18.78 2.46 -10.85
C VAL A 97 -18.67 3.72 -11.73
N GLY A 98 -17.48 3.90 -12.34
CA GLY A 98 -17.15 5.08 -13.14
C GLY A 98 -16.61 6.28 -12.33
N ARG A 99 -16.61 6.24 -10.99
CA ARG A 99 -15.99 7.28 -10.15
C ARG A 99 -14.52 6.96 -9.89
N ASN A 100 -13.70 8.01 -9.73
CA ASN A 100 -12.28 7.84 -9.38
C ASN A 100 -12.10 7.13 -8.04
N LYS A 101 -11.16 6.16 -7.99
CA LYS A 101 -10.95 5.31 -6.81
C LYS A 101 -10.45 6.11 -5.60
N ALA A 102 -9.48 7.01 -5.79
CA ALA A 102 -8.91 7.79 -4.70
C ALA A 102 -9.95 8.75 -4.10
N GLU A 103 -10.76 9.39 -4.92
CA GLU A 103 -11.82 10.30 -4.47
C GLU A 103 -12.89 9.57 -3.66
N VAL A 104 -13.38 8.42 -4.14
CA VAL A 104 -14.39 7.62 -3.42
C VAL A 104 -13.84 7.12 -2.08
N VAL A 105 -12.61 6.60 -2.06
CA VAL A 105 -12.00 6.12 -0.81
C VAL A 105 -11.78 7.27 0.17
N ALA A 106 -11.37 8.45 -0.30
CA ALA A 106 -11.22 9.64 0.54
C ALA A 106 -12.55 10.09 1.15
N GLU A 107 -13.62 10.15 0.35
CA GLU A 107 -14.97 10.45 0.81
C GLU A 107 -15.41 9.47 1.91
N MET A 108 -15.27 8.16 1.66
CA MET A 108 -15.61 7.13 2.65
C MET A 108 -14.77 7.26 3.92
N ALA A 109 -13.47 7.52 3.81
CA ALA A 109 -12.57 7.68 4.95
C ALA A 109 -12.93 8.92 5.78
N TYR A 110 -13.23 10.04 5.12
CA TYR A 110 -13.66 11.27 5.79
C TYR A 110 -14.99 11.09 6.53
N GLU A 111 -15.95 10.42 5.93
CA GLU A 111 -17.28 10.19 6.53
C GLU A 111 -17.25 9.27 7.78
N LEU A 112 -16.15 8.52 8.00
CA LEU A 112 -16.01 7.69 9.19
C LEU A 112 -15.97 8.51 10.50
N THR A 113 -15.28 9.66 10.47
CA THR A 113 -14.96 10.39 11.70
C THR A 113 -15.02 11.92 11.56
N LYS A 114 -14.92 12.44 10.34
CA LYS A 114 -14.89 13.86 9.97
C LYS A 114 -13.78 14.71 10.64
N ASP A 115 -12.87 14.05 11.39
CA ASP A 115 -11.75 14.68 12.09
C ASP A 115 -10.39 14.46 11.41
N VAL A 116 -10.39 14.01 10.15
CA VAL A 116 -9.19 13.60 9.40
C VAL A 116 -8.82 14.58 8.30
N ASN A 117 -7.53 14.60 7.96
CA ASN A 117 -6.99 15.36 6.84
C ASN A 117 -6.62 14.39 5.70
N ILE A 118 -7.14 14.62 4.51
CA ILE A 118 -6.87 13.77 3.35
C ILE A 118 -6.56 14.64 2.15
N ASP A 119 -5.39 14.43 1.54
CA ASP A 119 -5.00 15.02 0.26
C ASP A 119 -5.20 13.97 -0.84
N VAL A 120 -5.99 14.30 -1.85
CA VAL A 120 -6.35 13.38 -2.92
C VAL A 120 -5.61 13.73 -4.20
N PHE A 121 -4.99 12.73 -4.83
CA PHE A 121 -4.27 12.80 -6.09
C PHE A 121 -5.02 11.93 -7.13
N PRO A 122 -6.08 12.43 -7.74
CA PRO A 122 -6.92 11.64 -8.64
C PRO A 122 -6.22 11.29 -9.95
N GLU A 123 -5.13 11.99 -10.29
CA GLU A 123 -4.24 11.66 -11.40
C GLU A 123 -3.29 10.50 -11.10
N GLY A 124 -3.29 10.01 -9.85
CA GLY A 124 -2.34 9.00 -9.40
C GLY A 124 -0.93 9.56 -9.20
N ILE A 125 0.04 8.64 -9.13
CA ILE A 125 1.46 9.01 -9.11
C ILE A 125 1.94 9.19 -10.55
N THR A 126 2.51 10.36 -10.82
CA THR A 126 3.17 10.69 -12.08
C THR A 126 4.61 11.15 -11.82
N MET A 127 5.39 11.38 -12.86
CA MET A 127 6.73 11.98 -12.73
C MET A 127 6.68 13.35 -12.06
N GLU A 128 5.60 14.10 -12.29
CA GLU A 128 5.41 15.47 -11.79
C GLU A 128 4.83 15.48 -10.37
N SER A 129 3.97 14.51 -10.02
CA SER A 129 3.27 14.49 -8.72
C SER A 129 4.01 13.72 -7.63
N ALA A 130 4.98 12.86 -7.97
CA ALA A 130 5.61 11.95 -7.03
C ALA A 130 6.29 12.66 -5.84
N GLU A 131 7.01 13.76 -6.08
CA GLU A 131 7.68 14.52 -5.01
C GLU A 131 6.66 15.24 -4.12
N GLU A 132 5.63 15.85 -4.69
CA GLU A 132 4.54 16.51 -3.94
C GLU A 132 3.73 15.50 -3.12
N PHE A 133 3.47 14.31 -3.67
CA PHE A 133 2.83 13.23 -2.93
C PHE A 133 3.68 12.76 -1.76
N MET A 134 4.99 12.62 -1.95
CA MET A 134 5.93 12.14 -0.92
C MET A 134 6.17 13.17 0.18
N ASP A 135 6.05 14.47 -0.14
CA ASP A 135 6.35 15.54 0.81
C ASP A 135 5.52 15.42 2.09
N GLY A 136 6.20 15.48 3.24
CA GLY A 136 5.57 15.36 4.55
C GLY A 136 5.10 13.96 4.96
N CYS A 137 5.22 12.94 4.11
CA CYS A 137 4.89 11.56 4.49
C CYS A 137 5.91 10.96 5.47
N ASP A 138 5.44 10.27 6.51
CA ASP A 138 6.27 9.46 7.41
C ASP A 138 6.48 8.04 6.88
N VAL A 139 5.44 7.50 6.22
CA VAL A 139 5.43 6.17 5.58
C VAL A 139 4.62 6.25 4.30
N VAL A 140 5.03 5.48 3.29
CA VAL A 140 4.31 5.36 2.01
C VAL A 140 4.05 3.89 1.68
N MET A 141 2.91 3.63 1.08
CA MET A 141 2.54 2.33 0.53
C MET A 141 2.46 2.39 -0.99
N ASP A 142 3.27 1.57 -1.67
CA ASP A 142 3.20 1.34 -3.11
C ASP A 142 2.23 0.19 -3.40
N GLN A 143 0.97 0.52 -3.63
CA GLN A 143 -0.08 -0.40 -4.04
C GLN A 143 -0.54 -0.14 -5.48
N MET A 144 0.31 0.56 -6.25
CA MET A 144 0.06 0.82 -7.68
C MET A 144 0.02 -0.48 -8.46
N ASP A 145 -0.72 -0.43 -9.57
CA ASP A 145 -0.81 -1.55 -10.50
C ASP A 145 0.59 -1.98 -11.00
N PHE A 146 0.69 -3.22 -11.32
CA PHE A 146 1.82 -4.00 -11.72
C PHE A 146 2.63 -3.37 -12.86
N PHE A 147 1.94 -2.91 -13.91
CA PHE A 147 2.58 -2.36 -15.11
C PHE A 147 2.95 -0.87 -15.02
N GLN A 148 2.74 -0.23 -13.88
CA GLN A 148 3.05 1.19 -13.65
C GLN A 148 4.55 1.42 -13.38
N ILE A 149 5.44 0.89 -14.24
CA ILE A 149 6.90 0.88 -14.00
C ILE A 149 7.45 2.30 -13.84
N ARG A 150 7.18 3.18 -14.81
CA ARG A 150 7.69 4.56 -14.83
C ARG A 150 7.25 5.36 -13.60
N ASN A 151 5.97 5.29 -13.28
CA ASN A 151 5.40 6.03 -12.15
C ASN A 151 5.90 5.46 -10.82
N ARG A 152 6.09 4.14 -10.74
CA ARG A 152 6.69 3.50 -9.57
C ARG A 152 8.12 3.95 -9.36
N TYR A 153 8.93 4.03 -10.41
CA TYR A 153 10.31 4.54 -10.30
C TYR A 153 10.31 5.99 -9.80
N ALA A 154 9.41 6.83 -10.29
CA ALA A 154 9.26 8.20 -9.80
C ALA A 154 8.93 8.24 -8.30
N LEU A 155 7.99 7.43 -7.83
CA LEU A 155 7.63 7.33 -6.41
C LEU A 155 8.82 6.88 -5.55
N HIS A 156 9.55 5.83 -5.98
CA HIS A 156 10.70 5.31 -5.25
C HIS A 156 11.89 6.28 -5.23
N ARG A 157 12.10 7.05 -6.29
CA ARG A 157 13.10 8.14 -6.31
C ARG A 157 12.73 9.26 -5.34
N ALA A 158 11.46 9.66 -5.32
CA ALA A 158 10.97 10.64 -4.36
C ALA A 158 11.11 10.13 -2.91
N PHE A 159 10.83 8.85 -2.67
CA PHE A 159 11.11 8.20 -1.37
C PHE A 159 12.58 8.30 -0.98
N ARG A 160 13.52 8.00 -1.87
CA ARG A 160 14.95 8.09 -1.56
C ARG A 160 15.44 9.50 -1.26
N LYS A 161 14.82 10.50 -1.86
CA LYS A 161 15.12 11.93 -1.62
C LYS A 161 14.50 12.47 -0.32
N SER A 162 13.40 11.87 0.15
CA SER A 162 12.68 12.35 1.32
C SER A 162 13.48 12.09 2.60
N ASP A 163 13.74 13.12 3.39
CA ASP A 163 14.37 12.97 4.71
C ASP A 163 13.39 12.46 5.77
N ARG A 164 12.09 12.64 5.56
CA ARG A 164 11.04 12.31 6.52
C ARG A 164 10.50 10.90 6.36
N CYS A 165 10.22 10.47 5.14
CA CYS A 165 9.66 9.14 4.89
C CYS A 165 10.65 8.05 5.25
N ARG A 166 10.36 7.27 6.29
CA ARG A 166 11.29 6.25 6.83
C ARG A 166 11.19 4.92 6.11
N PHE A 167 9.97 4.52 5.77
CA PHE A 167 9.67 3.22 5.20
C PHE A 167 8.73 3.35 4.01
N MET A 168 8.91 2.46 3.04
CA MET A 168 7.90 2.21 2.02
C MET A 168 7.60 0.71 2.00
N PHE A 169 6.31 0.39 1.90
CA PHE A 169 5.83 -0.99 1.80
C PHE A 169 5.14 -1.24 0.47
N LYS A 170 5.36 -2.42 -0.07
CA LYS A 170 4.59 -2.96 -1.18
C LYS A 170 4.10 -4.35 -0.80
N ILE A 171 2.80 -4.57 -0.88
CA ILE A 171 2.19 -5.85 -0.49
C ILE A 171 1.30 -6.36 -1.62
N PRO A 172 1.85 -7.04 -2.61
CA PRO A 172 1.06 -7.74 -3.61
C PRO A 172 0.44 -9.01 -3.03
N THR A 173 -0.75 -9.33 -3.52
CA THR A 173 -1.38 -10.65 -3.31
C THR A 173 -1.36 -11.41 -4.62
N VAL A 174 -0.91 -12.65 -4.58
CA VAL A 174 -0.88 -13.54 -5.73
C VAL A 174 -1.44 -14.89 -5.33
N GLY A 175 -2.55 -15.28 -5.95
CA GLY A 175 -3.26 -16.50 -5.57
C GLY A 175 -3.67 -16.45 -4.09
N HIS A 176 -3.04 -17.30 -3.29
CA HIS A 176 -3.27 -17.43 -1.85
C HIS A 176 -2.14 -16.85 -0.99
N SER A 177 -1.14 -16.23 -1.62
CA SER A 177 0.02 -15.67 -0.94
C SER A 177 -0.04 -14.16 -0.83
N VAL A 178 0.45 -13.67 0.30
CA VAL A 178 0.69 -12.25 0.57
C VAL A 178 2.20 -12.06 0.70
N PHE A 179 2.79 -11.29 -0.21
CA PHE A 179 4.20 -10.90 -0.14
C PHE A 179 4.32 -9.52 0.50
N VAL A 180 5.32 -9.35 1.35
CA VAL A 180 5.64 -8.07 1.99
C VAL A 180 7.04 -7.65 1.59
N PHE A 181 7.13 -6.60 0.80
CA PHE A 181 8.39 -5.96 0.42
C PHE A 181 8.56 -4.67 1.21
N THR A 182 9.64 -4.60 1.96
CA THR A 182 9.98 -3.41 2.74
C THR A 182 11.14 -2.67 2.07
N TYR A 183 10.99 -1.37 1.92
CA TYR A 183 12.03 -0.49 1.40
C TYR A 183 12.44 0.51 2.48
N THR A 184 13.74 0.64 2.68
CA THR A 184 14.40 1.67 3.49
C THR A 184 15.34 2.47 2.59
N LYS A 185 16.04 3.46 3.15
CA LYS A 185 17.05 4.21 2.37
C LYS A 185 18.21 3.34 1.89
N ASP A 186 18.50 2.27 2.64
CA ASP A 186 19.63 1.37 2.39
C ASP A 186 19.24 0.13 1.55
N SER A 187 17.94 -0.05 1.26
CA SER A 187 17.48 -1.17 0.44
C SER A 187 17.90 -1.01 -1.03
N MET A 188 17.95 -2.13 -1.77
CA MET A 188 18.22 -2.12 -3.21
C MET A 188 17.25 -1.19 -3.94
N PRO A 189 17.71 -0.30 -4.85
CA PRO A 189 16.82 0.52 -5.66
C PRO A 189 15.82 -0.29 -6.47
N ILE A 190 14.60 0.20 -6.64
CA ILE A 190 13.55 -0.51 -7.38
C ILE A 190 13.94 -0.77 -8.83
N GLU A 191 14.72 0.13 -9.43
CA GLU A 191 15.24 -0.01 -10.78
C GLU A 191 16.17 -1.23 -10.91
N GLU A 192 16.99 -1.48 -9.88
CA GLU A 192 17.86 -2.66 -9.81
C GLU A 192 17.04 -3.93 -9.48
N VAL A 193 16.07 -3.80 -8.57
CA VAL A 193 15.15 -4.90 -8.25
C VAL A 193 14.46 -5.41 -9.51
N TYR A 194 13.92 -4.53 -10.33
CA TYR A 194 13.21 -4.94 -11.55
C TYR A 194 14.16 -5.23 -12.71
N GLY A 195 15.28 -4.50 -12.82
CA GLY A 195 16.20 -4.61 -13.95
C GLY A 195 15.53 -4.31 -15.28
N ILE A 196 14.52 -3.43 -15.29
CA ILE A 196 13.72 -3.06 -16.46
C ILE A 196 13.93 -1.58 -16.72
N PRO A 197 14.23 -1.17 -17.98
CA PRO A 197 14.34 0.25 -18.32
C PRO A 197 13.03 1.00 -18.04
N GLU A 198 13.12 2.25 -17.60
CA GLU A 198 11.97 3.09 -17.24
C GLU A 198 10.94 3.26 -18.37
N ASN A 199 11.42 3.32 -19.62
CA ASN A 199 10.59 3.47 -20.82
C ASN A 199 10.49 2.17 -21.63
N ALA A 200 10.66 1.01 -20.97
CA ALA A 200 10.50 -0.27 -21.64
C ALA A 200 9.05 -0.49 -22.04
N ASP A 201 8.86 -0.98 -23.26
CA ASP A 201 7.56 -1.48 -23.68
C ASP A 201 7.21 -2.73 -22.85
N ILE A 202 5.94 -2.89 -22.53
CA ILE A 202 5.43 -4.08 -21.85
C ILE A 202 5.37 -5.22 -22.86
N THR A 203 6.44 -6.01 -22.88
CA THR A 203 6.54 -7.21 -23.69
C THR A 203 6.34 -8.45 -22.83
N PRO A 204 6.08 -9.64 -23.41
CA PRO A 204 6.03 -10.89 -22.67
C PRO A 204 7.25 -11.15 -21.79
N GLU A 205 8.44 -10.78 -22.25
CA GLU A 205 9.69 -10.91 -21.49
C GLU A 205 9.72 -9.96 -20.28
N VAL A 206 9.34 -8.71 -20.48
CA VAL A 206 9.23 -7.72 -19.39
C VAL A 206 8.20 -8.16 -18.37
N THR A 207 7.05 -8.66 -18.81
CA THR A 207 6.01 -9.18 -17.93
C THR A 207 6.51 -10.35 -17.09
N ARG A 208 7.17 -11.35 -17.69
CA ARG A 208 7.72 -12.48 -16.94
C ARG A 208 8.75 -12.03 -15.91
N ARG A 209 9.63 -11.09 -16.27
CA ARG A 209 10.61 -10.51 -15.34
C ARG A 209 9.93 -9.79 -14.17
N LEU A 210 8.89 -9.00 -14.41
CA LEU A 210 8.10 -8.38 -13.34
C LEU A 210 7.48 -9.43 -12.41
N MET A 211 6.92 -10.50 -12.98
CA MET A 211 6.34 -11.59 -12.21
C MET A 211 7.35 -12.21 -11.25
N GLU A 212 8.54 -12.57 -11.74
CA GLU A 212 9.63 -13.13 -10.92
C GLU A 212 10.04 -12.21 -9.76
N ARG A 213 9.97 -10.89 -9.94
CA ARG A 213 10.34 -9.89 -8.93
C ARG A 213 9.24 -9.66 -7.89
N ILE A 214 8.00 -9.82 -8.27
CA ILE A 214 6.83 -9.60 -7.40
C ILE A 214 6.34 -10.89 -6.77
N MET A 215 6.62 -12.02 -7.40
CA MET A 215 6.26 -13.37 -6.95
C MET A 215 7.51 -14.25 -6.91
N PRO A 216 8.43 -14.00 -5.99
CA PRO A 216 9.68 -14.77 -5.93
C PRO A 216 9.48 -16.24 -5.56
N GLU A 217 8.32 -16.61 -5.08
CA GLU A 217 7.89 -17.99 -4.83
C GLU A 217 6.56 -18.22 -5.52
N LEU A 218 6.47 -19.30 -6.30
CA LEU A 218 5.24 -19.72 -6.95
C LEU A 218 4.70 -20.98 -6.28
N HIS A 219 3.38 -21.11 -6.26
CA HIS A 219 2.71 -22.34 -5.90
C HIS A 219 2.69 -23.32 -7.07
N GLU A 220 2.48 -24.60 -6.75
CA GLU A 220 2.18 -25.61 -7.78
C GLU A 220 0.84 -25.32 -8.50
N PHE A 221 -0.04 -24.56 -7.86
CA PHE A 221 -1.33 -24.15 -8.40
C PHE A 221 -1.53 -22.63 -8.26
N PRO A 222 -1.90 -21.92 -9.34
CA PRO A 222 -1.98 -22.42 -10.72
C PRO A 222 -0.60 -22.70 -11.31
N GLY A 223 -0.53 -23.65 -12.25
CA GLY A 223 0.71 -23.95 -12.97
C GLY A 223 1.19 -22.81 -13.87
N GLN A 224 2.45 -22.85 -14.30
CA GLN A 224 3.10 -21.79 -15.07
C GLN A 224 2.33 -21.40 -16.34
N ASP A 225 1.75 -22.36 -17.07
CA ASP A 225 0.98 -22.10 -18.30
C ASP A 225 -0.22 -21.17 -18.03
N MET A 226 -0.91 -21.35 -16.90
CA MET A 226 -2.03 -20.48 -16.53
C MET A 226 -1.56 -19.09 -16.10
N LEU A 227 -0.43 -18.99 -15.42
CA LEU A 227 0.17 -17.71 -15.07
C LEU A 227 0.58 -16.94 -16.33
N ASP A 228 1.24 -17.62 -17.28
CA ASP A 228 1.62 -17.01 -18.56
C ASP A 228 0.38 -16.55 -19.33
N HIS A 229 -0.68 -17.37 -19.38
CA HIS A 229 -1.93 -16.98 -20.02
C HIS A 229 -2.54 -15.71 -19.38
N TRP A 230 -2.60 -15.61 -18.07
CA TRP A 230 -3.19 -14.46 -17.41
C TRP A 230 -2.35 -13.21 -17.57
N PHE A 231 -1.05 -13.30 -17.31
CA PHE A 231 -0.18 -12.14 -17.24
C PHE A 231 0.34 -11.70 -18.61
N VAL A 232 0.63 -12.65 -19.49
CA VAL A 232 1.24 -12.36 -20.79
C VAL A 232 0.18 -12.21 -21.87
N ASP A 233 -0.78 -13.17 -21.97
CA ASP A 233 -1.74 -13.15 -23.06
C ASP A 233 -2.93 -12.23 -22.78
N MET A 234 -3.41 -12.22 -21.53
CA MET A 234 -4.56 -11.41 -21.13
C MET A 234 -4.18 -10.07 -20.50
N GLU A 235 -2.91 -9.84 -20.19
CA GLU A 235 -2.42 -8.66 -19.46
C GLU A 235 -3.27 -8.37 -18.19
N ARG A 236 -3.68 -9.43 -17.52
CA ARG A 236 -4.66 -9.37 -16.43
C ARG A 236 -4.26 -10.32 -15.31
N MET A 237 -4.24 -9.83 -14.08
CA MET A 237 -4.03 -10.65 -12.90
C MET A 237 -5.37 -11.04 -12.25
N PRO A 238 -5.76 -12.31 -12.25
CA PRO A 238 -6.84 -12.79 -11.41
C PRO A 238 -6.50 -12.60 -9.93
N ILE A 239 -7.45 -12.13 -9.15
CA ILE A 239 -7.28 -11.93 -7.71
C ILE A 239 -8.40 -12.67 -6.99
N PHE A 240 -8.01 -13.61 -6.13
CA PHE A 240 -8.93 -14.27 -5.23
C PHE A 240 -9.40 -13.29 -4.15
N GLY A 241 -10.70 -12.97 -4.13
CA GLY A 241 -11.28 -11.86 -3.36
C GLY A 241 -11.07 -11.93 -1.84
N ALA A 242 -10.74 -13.10 -1.30
CA ALA A 242 -10.41 -13.26 0.12
C ALA A 242 -8.95 -12.90 0.46
N CYS A 243 -8.05 -12.81 -0.53
CA CYS A 243 -6.63 -12.55 -0.29
C CYS A 243 -6.31 -11.08 0.06
N PRO A 244 -6.88 -10.06 -0.59
CA PRO A 244 -6.65 -8.67 -0.22
C PRO A 244 -6.95 -8.32 1.25
N PRO A 245 -8.01 -8.84 1.91
CA PRO A 245 -8.20 -8.65 3.35
C PRO A 245 -7.08 -9.19 4.24
N LEU A 246 -6.42 -10.30 3.84
CA LEU A 246 -5.24 -10.79 4.56
C LEU A 246 -4.06 -9.82 4.43
N ALA A 247 -3.84 -9.30 3.23
CA ALA A 247 -2.81 -8.29 2.99
C ALA A 247 -3.11 -6.98 3.74
N GLU A 248 -4.37 -6.53 3.78
CA GLU A 248 -4.81 -5.38 4.57
C GLU A 248 -4.40 -5.55 6.03
N GLY A 249 -4.77 -6.67 6.67
CA GLY A 249 -4.48 -6.93 8.08
C GLY A 249 -2.98 -6.92 8.36
N ILE A 250 -2.19 -7.67 7.57
CA ILE A 250 -0.74 -7.73 7.72
C ILE A 250 -0.10 -6.36 7.56
N LEU A 251 -0.49 -5.60 6.53
CA LEU A 251 0.10 -4.29 6.24
C LEU A 251 -0.21 -3.27 7.32
N VAL A 252 -1.47 -3.17 7.73
CA VAL A 252 -1.90 -2.20 8.75
C VAL A 252 -1.22 -2.47 10.08
N GLU A 253 -1.12 -3.73 10.49
CA GLU A 253 -0.44 -4.10 11.73
C GLU A 253 1.06 -3.80 11.67
N ARG A 254 1.74 -4.20 10.57
CA ARG A 254 3.16 -3.89 10.38
C ARG A 254 3.45 -2.40 10.39
N LEU A 255 2.65 -1.62 9.69
CA LEU A 255 2.77 -0.18 9.63
C LEU A 255 2.58 0.45 11.02
N ALA A 256 1.57 0.00 11.76
CA ALA A 256 1.32 0.45 13.12
C ALA A 256 2.52 0.12 14.06
N HIS A 257 3.08 -1.09 13.97
CA HIS A 257 4.25 -1.48 14.76
C HIS A 257 5.46 -0.58 14.48
N GLU A 258 5.74 -0.26 13.21
CA GLU A 258 6.87 0.59 12.83
C GLU A 258 6.66 2.07 13.23
N ILE A 259 5.44 2.59 13.14
CA ILE A 259 5.14 3.97 13.53
C ILE A 259 5.16 4.12 15.05
N MET A 260 4.56 3.19 15.76
CA MET A 260 4.40 3.27 17.21
C MET A 260 5.60 2.75 17.99
N ASP A 261 6.59 2.15 17.35
CA ASP A 261 7.72 1.46 18.00
C ASP A 261 7.24 0.43 19.02
N ILE A 262 6.36 -0.49 18.62
CA ILE A 262 5.82 -1.53 19.49
C ILE A 262 6.97 -2.46 19.96
N PRO A 263 7.18 -2.68 21.26
CA PRO A 263 8.25 -3.53 21.76
C PRO A 263 8.10 -4.97 21.29
N GLY A 264 9.23 -5.58 20.91
CA GLY A 264 9.27 -6.99 20.53
C GLY A 264 8.83 -7.29 19.11
N HIS A 265 8.39 -6.28 18.32
CA HIS A 265 8.15 -6.53 16.91
C HIS A 265 9.46 -6.86 16.20
N ILE A 266 9.45 -7.85 15.32
CA ILE A 266 10.59 -8.16 14.47
C ILE A 266 10.64 -7.18 13.29
N LYS A 267 11.83 -6.81 12.84
CA LYS A 267 12.00 -6.11 11.56
C LYS A 267 11.87 -7.11 10.43
N LEU A 268 11.10 -6.73 9.42
CA LEU A 268 11.01 -7.54 8.21
C LEU A 268 12.26 -7.35 7.34
N PRO A 269 12.63 -8.38 6.56
CA PRO A 269 13.69 -8.24 5.57
C PRO A 269 13.41 -7.07 4.62
N VAL A 270 14.46 -6.31 4.31
CA VAL A 270 14.37 -5.23 3.32
C VAL A 270 14.80 -5.73 1.95
N GLN A 271 14.30 -5.07 0.89
CA GLN A 271 14.66 -5.45 -0.49
C GLN A 271 16.19 -5.51 -0.67
N PRO A 272 16.72 -6.63 -1.25
CA PRO A 272 16.04 -7.67 -2.03
C PRO A 272 15.44 -8.84 -1.23
N GLY A 273 15.33 -8.74 0.09
CA GLY A 273 14.60 -9.68 0.92
C GLY A 273 13.09 -9.42 0.91
N TYR A 274 12.32 -10.34 1.47
CA TYR A 274 10.88 -10.23 1.59
C TYR A 274 10.33 -11.11 2.71
N ALA A 275 9.10 -10.83 3.13
CA ALA A 275 8.31 -11.78 3.92
C ALA A 275 7.16 -12.33 3.07
N VAL A 276 6.74 -13.55 3.32
CA VAL A 276 5.58 -14.15 2.66
C VAL A 276 4.73 -14.91 3.64
N PHE A 277 3.42 -14.75 3.54
CA PHE A 277 2.41 -15.57 4.19
C PHE A 277 1.57 -16.26 3.12
N ASP A 278 1.45 -17.56 3.23
CA ASP A 278 0.67 -18.40 2.37
C ASP A 278 -0.52 -19.02 3.11
N SER A 279 -1.71 -18.61 2.72
CA SER A 279 -2.94 -19.09 3.35
C SER A 279 -3.37 -20.48 2.90
N LEU A 280 -2.88 -20.96 1.74
CA LEU A 280 -3.18 -22.31 1.26
C LEU A 280 -2.44 -23.37 2.06
N THR A 281 -1.15 -23.13 2.31
CA THR A 281 -0.27 -24.03 3.08
C THR A 281 -0.16 -23.66 4.55
N TRP A 282 -0.72 -22.51 4.93
CA TRP A 282 -0.67 -21.94 6.29
C TRP A 282 0.76 -21.73 6.79
N THR A 283 1.62 -21.21 5.93
CA THR A 283 3.04 -20.98 6.23
C THR A 283 3.42 -19.52 6.17
N ALA A 284 4.38 -19.12 7.01
CA ALA A 284 4.99 -17.80 6.97
C ALA A 284 6.52 -17.95 6.90
N LYS A 285 7.17 -17.15 6.04
CA LYS A 285 8.61 -17.16 5.87
C LYS A 285 9.18 -15.74 5.86
N LEU A 286 10.41 -15.60 6.35
CA LEU A 286 11.25 -14.43 6.17
C LEU A 286 12.43 -14.84 5.29
N VAL A 287 12.63 -14.16 4.19
CA VAL A 287 13.68 -14.42 3.21
C VAL A 287 14.58 -13.19 3.15
N GLU A 288 15.81 -13.33 3.62
CA GLU A 288 16.78 -12.21 3.70
C GLU A 288 17.25 -11.75 2.32
N LYS A 289 17.30 -12.65 1.36
CA LYS A 289 17.73 -12.36 0.00
C LYS A 289 16.96 -13.21 -1.00
N ALA A 290 16.32 -12.58 -1.97
CA ALA A 290 15.61 -13.27 -3.04
C ALA A 290 16.59 -14.02 -3.96
N TRP A 291 16.18 -15.15 -4.52
CA TRP A 291 17.00 -16.02 -5.38
C TRP A 291 17.60 -15.29 -6.59
N TRP A 292 16.89 -14.30 -7.13
CA TRP A 292 17.34 -13.53 -8.29
C TRP A 292 18.38 -12.44 -7.96
N ALA A 293 18.65 -12.20 -6.69
CA ALA A 293 19.64 -11.21 -6.21
C ALA A 293 20.97 -11.86 -5.81
N GLU A 294 21.10 -13.17 -6.00
CA GLU A 294 22.34 -13.93 -5.80
C GLU A 294 23.36 -13.68 -6.96
#